data_a15b27db9a059290f4257c4f48183489
#
_entry.id   a15b27db9a059290f4257c4f48183489
#
_cell.length_a   1.000
_cell.length_b   1.000
_cell.length_c   1.000
_cell.angle_alpha   90.00
_cell.angle_beta   90.00
_cell.angle_gamma   90.00
#
_symmetry.space_group_name_H-M   'P 1'
#
loop_
_entity.id
_entity.type
_entity.pdbx_description
1 polymer ?
#
loop_
_entity_poly.entity_id
_entity_poly.type
_entity_poly.pdbx_seq_one_letter_code
_entity_poly.pdbx_strand_id
1 'polypeptide(L)'
;DSPEAMHQQMAATLDSAIAEISQIQAEARSNGFKVRPRWPMIILRSPKGWTGPKTVDDKPAEGTFRAHQVPMGDMRHPGHLEILENWLRSYRPEELFDQQGKLIDELAALAPKGERRMGANPHSNGGLLLKDLSLPDFRDYAVAVETPGGVDCESTRVQGQFIRDVITHNPQNFRVFSPD
;
A
#
# COMPACT_ATOMS: atom_id res chain seq x y z
N ASP A 1 -11.23 16.84 11.26
CA ASP A 1 -10.66 17.16 9.93
C ASP A 1 -11.43 16.38 8.88
N SER A 2 -11.84 17.05 7.80
CA SER A 2 -12.55 16.41 6.68
C SER A 2 -11.56 15.72 5.78
N PRO A 3 -11.73 14.41 5.45
CA PRO A 3 -10.90 13.71 4.49
C PRO A 3 -10.82 14.41 3.13
N GLU A 4 -11.95 14.93 2.64
CA GLU A 4 -12.01 15.66 1.37
C GLU A 4 -11.09 16.90 1.38
N ALA A 5 -11.20 17.74 2.41
CA ALA A 5 -10.34 18.92 2.53
C ALA A 5 -8.86 18.55 2.62
N MET A 6 -8.52 17.44 3.31
CA MET A 6 -7.15 16.96 3.40
C MET A 6 -6.64 16.45 2.05
N HIS A 7 -7.47 15.78 1.25
CA HIS A 7 -7.12 15.35 -0.10
C HIS A 7 -6.89 16.53 -1.04
N GLN A 8 -7.71 17.56 -0.97
CA GLN A 8 -7.52 18.80 -1.75
C GLN A 8 -6.21 19.50 -1.38
N GLN A 9 -5.90 19.59 -0.08
CA GLN A 9 -4.65 20.15 0.40
C GLN A 9 -3.44 19.32 -0.06
N MET A 10 -3.53 18.00 -0.03
CA MET A 10 -2.47 17.12 -0.52
C MET A 10 -2.26 17.30 -2.02
N ALA A 11 -3.33 17.37 -2.81
CA ALA A 11 -3.24 17.62 -4.25
C ALA A 11 -2.51 18.93 -4.55
N ALA A 12 -2.91 20.02 -3.91
CA ALA A 12 -2.25 21.32 -4.07
C ALA A 12 -0.77 21.30 -3.65
N THR A 13 -0.45 20.55 -2.58
CA THR A 13 0.94 20.38 -2.11
C THR A 13 1.77 19.59 -3.12
N LEU A 14 1.21 18.54 -3.71
CA LEU A 14 1.88 17.75 -4.76
C LEU A 14 2.13 18.59 -6.00
N ASP A 15 1.14 19.36 -6.46
CA ASP A 15 1.29 20.25 -7.61
C ASP A 15 2.40 21.29 -7.38
N SER A 16 2.45 21.89 -6.20
CA SER A 16 3.51 22.82 -5.82
C SER A 16 4.89 22.16 -5.82
N ALA A 17 5.01 20.97 -5.26
CA ALA A 17 6.27 20.22 -5.23
C ALA A 17 6.73 19.82 -6.65
N ILE A 18 5.83 19.40 -7.51
CA ILE A 18 6.12 19.06 -8.92
C ILE A 18 6.57 20.29 -9.70
N ALA A 19 5.90 21.44 -9.50
CA ALA A 19 6.28 22.69 -10.12
C ALA A 19 7.70 23.13 -9.73
N GLU A 20 8.04 23.06 -8.42
CA GLU A 20 9.37 23.36 -7.92
C GLU A 20 10.44 22.43 -8.47
N ILE A 21 10.18 21.12 -8.51
CA ILE A 21 11.07 20.12 -9.13
C ILE A 21 11.32 20.46 -10.60
N SER A 22 10.25 20.77 -11.33
CA SER A 22 10.33 21.10 -12.76
C SER A 22 11.15 22.37 -13.00
N GLN A 23 10.98 23.37 -12.17
CA GLN A 23 11.78 24.60 -12.22
C GLN A 23 13.26 24.31 -11.97
N ILE A 24 13.61 23.57 -10.90
CA ILE A 24 14.98 23.18 -10.59
C ILE A 24 15.61 22.44 -11.77
N GLN A 25 14.88 21.49 -12.38
CA GLN A 25 15.36 20.73 -13.53
C GLN A 25 15.57 21.64 -14.77
N ALA A 26 14.67 22.60 -15.04
CA ALA A 26 14.80 23.53 -16.14
C ALA A 26 16.02 24.46 -15.96
N GLU A 27 16.22 24.96 -14.75
CA GLU A 27 17.39 25.80 -14.43
C GLU A 27 18.70 25.02 -14.59
N ALA A 28 18.74 23.76 -14.16
CA ALA A 28 19.91 22.89 -14.33
C ALA A 28 20.28 22.69 -15.82
N ARG A 29 19.26 22.48 -16.67
CA ARG A 29 19.46 22.25 -18.10
C ARG A 29 19.87 23.51 -18.84
N SER A 30 19.40 24.69 -18.42
CA SER A 30 19.70 25.97 -19.09
C SER A 30 21.04 26.60 -18.68
N ASN A 31 21.34 26.60 -17.39
CA ASN A 31 22.46 27.37 -16.85
C ASN A 31 23.48 26.52 -16.08
N GLY A 32 23.19 25.24 -15.82
CA GLY A 32 23.90 24.42 -14.85
C GLY A 32 23.73 24.94 -13.43
N PHE A 33 24.11 24.13 -12.43
CA PHE A 33 24.08 24.55 -11.05
C PHE A 33 25.49 24.94 -10.56
N LYS A 34 25.59 26.10 -9.97
CA LYS A 34 26.78 26.51 -9.18
C LYS A 34 26.67 26.14 -7.71
N VAL A 35 25.43 25.91 -7.24
CA VAL A 35 25.12 25.58 -5.85
C VAL A 35 24.12 24.45 -5.85
N ARG A 36 24.22 23.51 -4.89
CA ARG A 36 23.27 22.41 -4.74
C ARG A 36 21.86 22.94 -4.49
N PRO A 37 20.87 22.58 -5.29
CA PRO A 37 19.50 23.04 -5.11
C PRO A 37 18.88 22.43 -3.84
N ARG A 38 17.90 23.12 -3.28
CA ARG A 38 17.04 22.57 -2.23
C ARG A 38 15.85 21.90 -2.91
N TRP A 39 15.77 20.60 -2.77
CA TRP A 39 14.63 19.83 -3.26
C TRP A 39 13.44 19.93 -2.30
N PRO A 40 12.20 19.99 -2.79
CA PRO A 40 11.04 19.99 -1.93
C PRO A 40 10.95 18.67 -1.14
N MET A 41 10.42 18.75 0.07
CA MET A 41 10.13 17.61 0.93
C MET A 41 8.74 17.80 1.52
N ILE A 42 7.88 16.78 1.36
CA ILE A 42 6.53 16.79 1.92
C ILE A 42 6.56 16.05 3.26
N ILE A 43 6.09 16.73 4.32
CA ILE A 43 5.93 16.13 5.64
C ILE A 43 4.45 15.85 5.86
N LEU A 44 4.06 14.57 5.80
CA LEU A 44 2.71 14.13 6.05
C LEU A 44 2.51 13.93 7.57
N ARG A 45 1.53 14.62 8.13
CA ARG A 45 1.12 14.45 9.53
C ARG A 45 -0.37 14.08 9.59
N SER A 46 -0.67 12.93 10.14
CA SER A 46 -2.03 12.47 10.39
C SER A 46 -2.10 11.68 11.70
N PRO A 47 -3.26 11.59 12.34
CA PRO A 47 -3.44 10.66 13.45
C PRO A 47 -3.19 9.22 12.97
N LYS A 48 -2.57 8.40 13.80
CA LYS A 48 -2.44 6.97 13.52
C LYS A 48 -3.83 6.35 13.40
N GLY A 49 -4.10 5.59 12.33
CA GLY A 49 -5.43 5.02 12.08
C GLY A 49 -6.47 6.03 11.62
N TRP A 50 -6.03 7.17 11.09
CA TRP A 50 -6.94 8.18 10.52
C TRP A 50 -7.90 7.56 9.50
N THR A 51 -9.16 7.97 9.55
CA THR A 51 -10.31 7.41 8.84
C THR A 51 -10.82 6.06 9.37
N GLY A 52 -10.10 5.41 10.27
CA GLY A 52 -10.56 4.21 10.95
C GLY A 52 -11.51 4.51 12.11
N PRO A 53 -11.93 3.46 12.85
CA PRO A 53 -12.76 3.62 14.03
C PRO A 53 -12.07 4.49 15.09
N LYS A 54 -12.79 5.45 15.63
CA LYS A 54 -12.25 6.31 16.69
C LYS A 54 -12.15 5.60 18.03
N THR A 55 -13.10 4.71 18.30
CA THR A 55 -13.19 3.94 19.53
C THR A 55 -13.60 2.50 19.21
N VAL A 56 -13.05 1.55 19.98
CA VAL A 56 -13.43 0.14 19.96
C VAL A 56 -13.44 -0.34 21.42
N ASP A 57 -14.50 -1.02 21.85
CA ASP A 57 -14.69 -1.48 23.24
C ASP A 57 -14.50 -0.33 24.26
N ASP A 58 -15.15 0.80 23.99
CA ASP A 58 -15.08 2.03 24.79
C ASP A 58 -13.67 2.61 25.01
N LYS A 59 -12.70 2.15 24.21
CA LYS A 59 -11.31 2.62 24.28
C LYS A 59 -10.93 3.38 23.00
N PRO A 60 -10.18 4.48 23.11
CA PRO A 60 -9.72 5.20 21.93
C PRO A 60 -8.80 4.31 21.06
N ALA A 61 -9.08 4.25 19.77
CA ALA A 61 -8.27 3.57 18.76
C ALA A 61 -7.47 4.58 17.92
N GLU A 62 -8.13 5.52 17.27
CA GLU A 62 -7.45 6.57 16.48
C GLU A 62 -6.42 7.33 17.33
N GLY A 63 -5.25 7.59 16.77
CA GLY A 63 -4.16 8.29 17.43
C GLY A 63 -3.39 7.48 18.47
N THR A 64 -3.77 6.22 18.70
CA THR A 64 -3.14 5.35 19.69
C THR A 64 -2.46 4.13 19.07
N PHE A 65 -1.73 3.37 19.90
CA PHE A 65 -1.12 2.11 19.47
C PHE A 65 -2.16 1.07 19.00
N ARG A 66 -3.42 1.17 19.45
CA ARG A 66 -4.50 0.25 19.04
C ARG A 66 -4.82 0.32 17.55
N ALA A 67 -4.57 1.48 16.93
CA ALA A 67 -4.71 1.63 15.48
C ALA A 67 -3.52 1.05 14.68
N HIS A 68 -2.53 0.47 15.33
CA HIS A 68 -1.39 -0.15 14.64
C HIS A 68 -1.77 -1.47 13.95
N GLN A 69 -2.67 -2.20 14.57
CA GLN A 69 -3.25 -3.43 14.01
C GLN A 69 -4.71 -3.18 13.65
N VAL A 70 -5.39 -4.19 13.12
CA VAL A 70 -6.85 -4.12 13.00
C VAL A 70 -7.42 -3.94 14.41
N PRO A 71 -8.09 -2.81 14.70
CA PRO A 71 -8.47 -2.49 16.07
C PRO A 71 -9.55 -3.40 16.65
N MET A 72 -10.17 -4.24 15.82
CA MET A 72 -11.14 -5.27 16.20
C MET A 72 -10.49 -6.65 16.09
N GLY A 73 -10.18 -7.28 17.23
CA GLY A 73 -9.44 -8.54 17.26
C GLY A 73 -10.29 -9.80 17.02
N ASP A 74 -11.60 -9.77 17.29
CA ASP A 74 -12.49 -10.93 17.15
C ASP A 74 -13.71 -10.62 16.29
N MET A 75 -13.67 -11.07 15.04
CA MET A 75 -14.76 -10.89 14.07
C MET A 75 -15.99 -11.76 14.37
N ARG A 76 -15.91 -12.72 15.29
CA ARG A 76 -17.07 -13.48 15.77
C ARG A 76 -17.91 -12.67 16.75
N HIS A 77 -17.34 -11.61 17.31
CA HIS A 77 -18.09 -10.67 18.14
C HIS A 77 -18.94 -9.76 17.26
N PRO A 78 -20.29 -9.77 17.39
CA PRO A 78 -21.18 -9.03 16.50
C PRO A 78 -20.88 -7.53 16.43
N GLY A 79 -20.52 -6.93 17.55
CA GLY A 79 -20.17 -5.51 17.61
C GLY A 79 -18.89 -5.17 16.82
N HIS A 80 -17.91 -6.06 16.81
CA HIS A 80 -16.68 -5.86 16.02
C HIS A 80 -16.96 -5.96 14.52
N LEU A 81 -17.78 -6.92 14.11
CA LEU A 81 -18.18 -7.05 12.72
C LEU A 81 -18.95 -5.81 12.23
N GLU A 82 -19.85 -5.29 13.04
CA GLU A 82 -20.60 -4.06 12.73
C GLU A 82 -19.67 -2.85 12.58
N ILE A 83 -18.71 -2.68 13.48
CA ILE A 83 -17.71 -1.60 13.39
C ILE A 83 -16.91 -1.73 12.10
N LEU A 84 -16.45 -2.95 11.75
CA LEU A 84 -15.71 -3.20 10.53
C LEU A 84 -16.54 -2.90 9.28
N GLU A 85 -17.77 -3.37 9.23
CA GLU A 85 -18.68 -3.12 8.11
C GLU A 85 -18.94 -1.62 7.92
N ASN A 86 -19.24 -0.90 9.00
CA ASN A 86 -19.46 0.54 8.95
C ASN A 86 -18.22 1.30 8.50
N TRP A 87 -17.04 0.88 8.96
CA TRP A 87 -15.78 1.47 8.52
C TRP A 87 -15.55 1.26 7.03
N LEU A 88 -15.68 0.02 6.52
CA LEU A 88 -15.49 -0.27 5.11
C LEU A 88 -16.53 0.44 4.23
N ARG A 89 -17.79 0.50 4.67
CA ARG A 89 -18.87 1.25 3.97
C ARG A 89 -18.60 2.75 3.91
N SER A 90 -17.88 3.32 4.88
CA SER A 90 -17.53 4.74 4.87
C SER A 90 -16.66 5.13 3.68
N TYR A 91 -15.96 4.18 3.05
CA TYR A 91 -15.18 4.39 1.84
C TYR A 91 -15.99 4.29 0.55
N ARG A 92 -17.30 3.99 0.63
CA ARG A 92 -18.23 3.90 -0.51
C ARG A 92 -17.68 3.02 -1.64
N PRO A 93 -17.36 1.74 -1.37
CA PRO A 93 -16.77 0.85 -2.37
C PRO A 93 -17.64 0.68 -3.62
N GLU A 94 -18.96 0.86 -3.51
CA GLU A 94 -19.90 0.84 -4.62
C GLU A 94 -19.68 1.95 -5.65
N GLU A 95 -18.99 3.03 -5.31
CA GLU A 95 -18.59 4.08 -6.25
C GLU A 95 -17.26 3.74 -6.97
N LEU A 96 -16.52 2.78 -6.46
CA LEU A 96 -15.19 2.42 -6.95
C LEU A 96 -15.19 1.12 -7.78
N PHE A 97 -16.10 0.22 -7.46
CA PHE A 97 -16.16 -1.11 -8.04
C PHE A 97 -17.55 -1.41 -8.61
N ASP A 98 -17.57 -2.16 -9.70
CA ASP A 98 -18.81 -2.67 -10.28
C ASP A 98 -19.36 -3.87 -9.50
N GLN A 99 -20.52 -4.41 -9.95
CA GLN A 99 -21.17 -5.54 -9.30
C GLN A 99 -20.35 -6.84 -9.33
N GLN A 100 -19.35 -6.94 -10.19
CA GLN A 100 -18.41 -8.06 -10.29
C GLN A 100 -17.14 -7.83 -9.45
N GLY A 101 -17.05 -6.70 -8.73
CA GLY A 101 -15.91 -6.32 -7.93
C GLY A 101 -14.71 -5.81 -8.75
N LYS A 102 -14.91 -5.51 -10.03
CA LYS A 102 -13.90 -4.90 -10.89
C LYS A 102 -13.88 -3.38 -10.67
N LEU A 103 -12.69 -2.79 -10.62
CA LEU A 103 -12.54 -1.33 -10.59
C LEU A 103 -13.21 -0.72 -11.82
N ILE A 104 -14.02 0.35 -11.62
CA ILE A 104 -14.69 1.04 -12.75
C ILE A 104 -13.67 1.58 -13.75
N ASP A 105 -14.03 1.58 -15.03
CA ASP A 105 -13.09 1.86 -16.12
C ASP A 105 -12.48 3.27 -16.04
N GLU A 106 -13.22 4.26 -15.55
CA GLU A 106 -12.73 5.64 -15.35
C GLU A 106 -11.56 5.70 -14.37
N LEU A 107 -11.65 4.97 -13.26
CA LEU A 107 -10.56 4.87 -12.29
C LEU A 107 -9.40 3.99 -12.81
N ALA A 108 -9.72 2.90 -13.49
CA ALA A 108 -8.71 2.04 -14.09
C ALA A 108 -7.89 2.77 -15.17
N ALA A 109 -8.49 3.73 -15.87
CA ALA A 109 -7.81 4.55 -16.88
C ALA A 109 -6.75 5.49 -16.28
N LEU A 110 -6.85 5.85 -15.00
CA LEU A 110 -5.87 6.68 -14.30
C LEU A 110 -4.55 5.93 -14.03
N ALA A 111 -4.57 4.59 -14.03
CA ALA A 111 -3.38 3.80 -13.79
C ALA A 111 -2.33 4.03 -14.89
N PRO A 112 -1.05 4.25 -14.51
CA PRO A 112 0.01 4.43 -15.49
C PRO A 112 0.18 3.16 -16.34
N LYS A 113 0.58 3.34 -17.63
CA LYS A 113 0.77 2.26 -18.59
C LYS A 113 2.24 2.14 -19.00
N GLY A 114 2.64 0.95 -19.44
CA GLY A 114 4.00 0.69 -19.94
C GLY A 114 5.07 1.01 -18.88
N GLU A 115 6.14 1.65 -19.29
CA GLU A 115 7.29 2.03 -18.46
C GLU A 115 6.98 3.08 -17.38
N ARG A 116 5.82 3.69 -17.41
CA ARG A 116 5.37 4.60 -16.36
C ARG A 116 4.89 3.87 -15.09
N ARG A 117 4.64 2.56 -15.18
CA ARG A 117 4.35 1.74 -14.00
C ARG A 117 5.63 1.51 -13.20
N MET A 118 5.54 1.57 -11.87
CA MET A 118 6.69 1.40 -10.99
C MET A 118 7.44 0.08 -11.26
N GLY A 119 6.73 -1.04 -11.40
CA GLY A 119 7.33 -2.35 -11.65
C GLY A 119 7.83 -2.57 -13.08
N ALA A 120 7.55 -1.66 -14.02
CA ALA A 120 8.03 -1.74 -15.42
C ALA A 120 9.02 -0.63 -15.75
N ASN A 121 9.25 0.31 -14.83
CA ASN A 121 10.20 1.40 -15.05
C ASN A 121 11.64 0.88 -14.91
N PRO A 122 12.50 1.04 -15.93
CA PRO A 122 13.87 0.53 -15.89
C PRO A 122 14.72 1.12 -14.75
N HIS A 123 14.36 2.31 -14.25
CA HIS A 123 15.05 2.92 -13.11
C HIS A 123 14.61 2.39 -11.74
N SER A 124 13.43 1.77 -11.66
CA SER A 124 12.86 1.26 -10.40
C SER A 124 13.06 -0.24 -10.20
N ASN A 125 13.00 -1.01 -11.28
CA ASN A 125 13.03 -2.48 -11.23
C ASN A 125 14.44 -3.10 -11.39
N GLY A 126 15.49 -2.30 -11.30
CA GLY A 126 16.86 -2.75 -11.54
C GLY A 126 17.26 -2.82 -13.02
N GLY A 127 16.39 -2.42 -13.94
CA GLY A 127 16.68 -2.35 -15.37
C GLY A 127 17.10 -3.70 -15.95
N LEU A 128 18.24 -3.73 -16.63
CA LEU A 128 18.79 -4.92 -17.27
C LEU A 128 19.34 -5.99 -16.29
N LEU A 129 19.35 -5.70 -14.99
CA LEU A 129 19.78 -6.65 -13.95
C LEU A 129 18.67 -7.61 -13.53
N LEU A 130 17.46 -7.45 -14.03
CA LEU A 130 16.35 -8.38 -13.78
C LEU A 130 16.69 -9.75 -14.37
N LYS A 131 16.50 -10.76 -13.54
CA LYS A 131 16.58 -12.18 -13.91
C LYS A 131 15.31 -12.87 -13.47
N ASP A 132 14.88 -13.84 -14.28
CA ASP A 132 13.75 -14.68 -13.92
C ASP A 132 14.02 -15.39 -12.60
N LEU A 133 13.00 -15.50 -11.76
CA LEU A 133 13.09 -16.23 -10.52
C LEU A 133 12.72 -17.69 -10.74
N SER A 134 13.53 -18.57 -10.15
CA SER A 134 13.14 -19.96 -9.96
C SER A 134 12.18 -20.05 -8.78
N LEU A 135 10.89 -20.19 -9.06
CA LEU A 135 9.85 -20.25 -8.04
C LEU A 135 9.51 -21.70 -7.70
N PRO A 136 9.35 -22.03 -6.41
CA PRO A 136 8.73 -23.30 -6.02
C PRO A 136 7.25 -23.31 -6.44
N ASP A 137 6.64 -24.50 -6.53
CA ASP A 137 5.22 -24.60 -6.78
C ASP A 137 4.45 -24.07 -5.57
N PHE A 138 3.67 -23.00 -5.75
CA PHE A 138 2.92 -22.38 -4.66
C PHE A 138 1.88 -23.32 -4.04
N ARG A 139 1.45 -24.37 -4.77
CA ARG A 139 0.50 -25.37 -4.29
C ARG A 139 1.05 -26.21 -3.15
N ASP A 140 2.38 -26.37 -3.07
CA ASP A 140 3.05 -27.11 -2.00
C ASP A 140 2.92 -26.41 -0.63
N TYR A 141 2.50 -25.13 -0.65
CA TYR A 141 2.28 -24.31 0.55
C TYR A 141 0.78 -24.14 0.88
N ALA A 142 -0.09 -24.86 0.18
CA ALA A 142 -1.52 -24.76 0.40
C ALA A 142 -1.89 -25.29 1.79
N VAL A 143 -2.72 -24.55 2.51
CA VAL A 143 -3.34 -25.02 3.75
C VAL A 143 -4.59 -25.80 3.40
N ALA A 144 -4.66 -27.06 3.81
CA ALA A 144 -5.84 -27.88 3.62
C ALA A 144 -6.98 -27.35 4.51
N VAL A 145 -8.09 -26.96 3.89
CA VAL A 145 -9.31 -26.54 4.56
C VAL A 145 -10.45 -27.48 4.13
N GLU A 146 -10.74 -28.47 4.97
CA GLU A 146 -11.78 -29.48 4.66
C GLU A 146 -13.19 -28.90 4.80
N THR A 147 -13.39 -27.99 5.72
CA THR A 147 -14.67 -27.32 5.93
C THR A 147 -14.49 -25.81 6.08
N PRO A 148 -15.41 -24.99 5.53
CA PRO A 148 -15.35 -23.54 5.70
C PRO A 148 -15.25 -23.14 7.17
N GLY A 149 -14.26 -22.30 7.52
CA GLY A 149 -14.01 -21.88 8.90
C GLY A 149 -13.40 -22.95 9.82
N GLY A 150 -13.00 -24.10 9.27
CA GLY A 150 -12.45 -25.21 10.06
C GLY A 150 -10.97 -25.07 10.43
N VAL A 151 -10.26 -24.12 9.85
CA VAL A 151 -8.84 -23.91 10.07
C VAL A 151 -8.56 -22.43 10.28
N ASP A 152 -7.94 -22.11 11.42
CA ASP A 152 -7.33 -20.80 11.65
C ASP A 152 -5.86 -20.86 11.19
N CYS A 153 -5.46 -20.03 10.23
CA CYS A 153 -4.09 -19.95 9.80
C CYS A 153 -3.64 -18.50 9.53
N GLU A 154 -2.36 -18.27 9.69
CA GLU A 154 -1.73 -16.98 9.40
C GLU A 154 -1.16 -17.00 7.98
N SER A 155 -1.71 -16.16 7.09
CA SER A 155 -1.24 -16.03 5.70
C SER A 155 0.24 -15.66 5.62
N THR A 156 0.71 -14.79 6.52
CA THR A 156 2.11 -14.35 6.61
C THR A 156 3.06 -15.50 6.95
N ARG A 157 2.64 -16.46 7.74
CA ARG A 157 3.44 -17.66 8.06
C ARG A 157 3.67 -18.52 6.81
N VAL A 158 2.61 -18.79 6.05
CA VAL A 158 2.69 -19.55 4.79
C VAL A 158 3.52 -18.79 3.75
N GLN A 159 3.27 -17.49 3.61
CA GLN A 159 4.07 -16.63 2.74
C GLN A 159 5.57 -16.63 3.13
N GLY A 160 5.88 -16.59 4.42
CA GLY A 160 7.26 -16.64 4.91
C GLY A 160 7.97 -17.93 4.52
N GLN A 161 7.29 -19.08 4.57
CA GLN A 161 7.83 -20.36 4.11
C GLN A 161 8.11 -20.33 2.60
N PHE A 162 7.17 -19.86 1.80
CA PHE A 162 7.34 -19.71 0.36
C PHE A 162 8.52 -18.78 0.03
N ILE A 163 8.61 -17.61 0.64
CA ILE A 163 9.68 -16.64 0.42
C ILE A 163 11.04 -17.21 0.81
N ARG A 164 11.16 -17.96 1.90
CA ARG A 164 12.39 -18.65 2.30
C ARG A 164 12.89 -19.55 1.17
N ASP A 165 12.00 -20.32 0.57
CA ASP A 165 12.38 -21.26 -0.48
C ASP A 165 12.66 -20.53 -1.81
N VAL A 166 11.97 -19.44 -2.11
CA VAL A 166 12.33 -18.52 -3.22
C VAL A 166 13.75 -17.97 -3.03
N ILE A 167 14.11 -17.51 -1.83
CA ILE A 167 15.48 -17.04 -1.53
C ILE A 167 16.51 -18.17 -1.74
N THR A 168 16.18 -19.38 -1.28
CA THR A 168 17.05 -20.55 -1.41
C THR A 168 17.32 -20.91 -2.88
N HIS A 169 16.30 -20.80 -3.74
CA HIS A 169 16.43 -21.05 -5.17
C HIS A 169 17.11 -19.90 -5.94
N ASN A 170 17.14 -18.70 -5.36
CA ASN A 170 17.63 -17.49 -6.02
C ASN A 170 18.67 -16.72 -5.19
N PRO A 171 19.76 -17.37 -4.76
CA PRO A 171 20.70 -16.78 -3.78
C PRO A 171 21.46 -15.56 -4.32
N GLN A 172 21.47 -15.33 -5.64
CA GLN A 172 22.22 -14.25 -6.27
C GLN A 172 21.38 -13.05 -6.69
N ASN A 173 20.06 -13.21 -6.82
CA ASN A 173 19.19 -12.19 -7.45
C ASN A 173 17.91 -11.88 -6.68
N PHE A 174 17.67 -12.50 -5.52
CA PHE A 174 16.51 -12.20 -4.71
C PHE A 174 16.86 -12.00 -3.23
N ARG A 175 16.37 -10.93 -2.65
CA ARG A 175 16.53 -10.59 -1.23
C ARG A 175 15.24 -9.95 -0.73
N VAL A 176 14.96 -10.19 0.53
CA VAL A 176 13.85 -9.53 1.25
C VAL A 176 14.41 -8.75 2.41
N PHE A 177 13.91 -7.55 2.58
CA PHE A 177 14.22 -6.68 3.71
C PHE A 177 12.90 -6.32 4.39
N SER A 178 12.86 -6.43 5.69
CA SER A 178 11.71 -6.05 6.50
C SER A 178 12.18 -5.21 7.69
N PRO A 179 11.44 -4.18 8.08
CA PRO A 179 11.75 -3.39 9.27
C PRO A 179 11.40 -4.13 10.57
N ASP A 180 10.55 -5.16 10.50
CA ASP A 180 10.04 -5.96 11.63
C ASP A 180 10.38 -7.44 11.43
#